data_6e9e7bb796e6c2b91de8138de1754acc
#
_entry.id   6e9e7bb796e6c2b91de8138de1754acc
#
_cell.length_a   1.000
_cell.length_b   1.000
_cell.length_c   1.000
_cell.angle_alpha   90.00
_cell.angle_beta   90.00
_cell.angle_gamma   90.00
#
_symmetry.space_group_name_H-M   'P 1'
#
loop_
_entity.id
_entity.type
_entity.pdbx_description
1 polymer ?
#
loop_
_entity_poly.entity_id
_entity_poly.type
_entity_poly.pdbx_seq_one_letter_code
_entity_poly.pdbx_strand_id
1 'polypeptide(L)'
;MNKINLIIGTGIIGAYLSLELLKNKEKVIVTSRLKKKNYKNFQFLKIQKKIKFLKLNIKSKKDIEEIISKYNPSKIYYFAGQSSLTKSQKLKNETYDSHFTGTKNFLDILKKKKLTCKFFKANSGYIFSPKNGKINLNCSFSNNKNIYIQTQKKTFKLINRYRKFKLNLFNLVFLQVESRLRPNDFFIKKVCLGAKNRKIINIGNINTFRDYSWITEIVKSIFFTSKLKSGNFIISAGKKISGREILDFAFKLNGLDYKKFIKINKKFFRKNEKKILIGSSRNTKYLKDNFNFKFKIFGGELIKKMYKSL
;
A
#
# COMPACT_ATOMS: atom_id res chain seq x y z
N MET A 1 -26.77 -10.00 -8.75
CA MET A 1 -25.59 -10.15 -9.65
C MET A 1 -24.30 -10.25 -8.84
N ASN A 2 -23.48 -11.29 -9.08
CA ASN A 2 -22.20 -11.49 -8.41
C ASN A 2 -21.20 -10.40 -8.83
N LYS A 3 -20.87 -9.47 -7.93
CA LYS A 3 -19.94 -8.36 -8.19
C LYS A 3 -18.51 -8.88 -8.33
N ILE A 4 -17.92 -8.75 -9.52
CA ILE A 4 -16.52 -9.13 -9.78
C ILE A 4 -15.61 -7.98 -9.39
N ASN A 5 -14.57 -8.31 -8.61
CA ASN A 5 -13.47 -7.43 -8.25
C ASN A 5 -12.23 -7.80 -9.04
N LEU A 6 -11.70 -6.88 -9.83
CA LEU A 6 -10.47 -7.04 -10.59
C LEU A 6 -9.30 -6.39 -9.82
N ILE A 7 -8.32 -7.18 -9.43
CA ILE A 7 -7.12 -6.71 -8.72
C ILE A 7 -5.93 -6.73 -9.68
N ILE A 8 -5.33 -5.57 -9.91
CA ILE A 8 -4.16 -5.40 -10.77
C ILE A 8 -2.91 -5.45 -9.89
N GLY A 9 -2.22 -6.60 -9.92
CA GLY A 9 -0.98 -6.85 -9.19
C GLY A 9 -1.11 -7.89 -8.07
N THR A 10 -0.07 -8.71 -7.92
CA THR A 10 0.03 -9.84 -6.98
C THR A 10 0.79 -9.51 -5.69
N GLY A 11 0.92 -8.23 -5.37
CA GLY A 11 1.60 -7.75 -4.17
C GLY A 11 0.82 -8.04 -2.88
N ILE A 12 1.43 -7.67 -1.74
CA ILE A 12 0.88 -7.95 -0.39
C ILE A 12 -0.53 -7.37 -0.22
N ILE A 13 -0.74 -6.10 -0.58
CA ILE A 13 -2.06 -5.44 -0.44
C ILE A 13 -3.10 -6.16 -1.30
N GLY A 14 -2.77 -6.51 -2.55
CA GLY A 14 -3.67 -7.23 -3.45
C GLY A 14 -4.06 -8.61 -2.89
N ALA A 15 -3.10 -9.36 -2.35
CA ALA A 15 -3.36 -10.68 -1.78
C ALA A 15 -4.26 -10.61 -0.53
N TYR A 16 -3.97 -9.72 0.42
CA TYR A 16 -4.80 -9.56 1.61
C TYR A 16 -6.17 -8.96 1.30
N LEU A 17 -6.28 -8.03 0.34
CA LEU A 17 -7.59 -7.54 -0.10
C LEU A 17 -8.39 -8.65 -0.77
N SER A 18 -7.76 -9.51 -1.57
CA SER A 18 -8.43 -10.70 -2.12
C SER A 18 -9.02 -11.58 -1.02
N LEU A 19 -8.25 -11.84 0.05
CA LEU A 19 -8.75 -12.60 1.20
C LEU A 19 -9.96 -11.91 1.86
N GLU A 20 -9.90 -10.58 2.05
CA GLU A 20 -10.99 -9.82 2.66
C GLU A 20 -12.26 -9.84 1.79
N LEU A 21 -12.12 -9.69 0.47
CA LEU A 21 -13.24 -9.76 -0.48
C LEU A 21 -13.86 -11.17 -0.51
N LEU A 22 -13.04 -12.22 -0.51
CA LEU A 22 -13.53 -13.61 -0.44
C LEU A 22 -14.29 -13.91 0.85
N LYS A 23 -13.85 -13.36 2.00
CA LYS A 23 -14.59 -13.45 3.28
C LYS A 23 -15.96 -12.79 3.20
N ASN A 24 -16.08 -11.74 2.40
CA ASN A 24 -17.35 -11.07 2.14
C ASN A 24 -18.11 -11.67 0.95
N LYS A 25 -17.79 -12.90 0.53
CA LYS A 25 -18.45 -13.65 -0.55
C LYS A 25 -18.41 -12.94 -1.92
N GLU A 26 -17.45 -12.02 -2.12
CA GLU A 26 -17.26 -11.34 -3.41
C GLU A 26 -16.32 -12.15 -4.33
N LYS A 27 -16.59 -12.17 -5.64
CA LYS A 27 -15.74 -12.81 -6.65
C LYS A 27 -14.50 -11.97 -6.92
N VAL A 28 -13.33 -12.63 -7.01
CA VAL A 28 -12.03 -11.97 -7.20
C VAL A 28 -11.30 -12.55 -8.42
N ILE A 29 -10.85 -11.65 -9.27
CA ILE A 29 -9.90 -11.92 -10.37
C ILE A 29 -8.64 -11.12 -10.10
N VAL A 30 -7.47 -11.76 -10.21
CA VAL A 30 -6.18 -11.11 -10.00
C VAL A 30 -5.36 -11.16 -11.29
N THR A 31 -4.68 -10.06 -11.61
CA THR A 31 -3.85 -10.03 -12.81
C THR A 31 -2.36 -9.94 -12.48
N SER A 32 -1.54 -10.53 -13.35
CA SER A 32 -0.08 -10.50 -13.29
C SER A 32 0.51 -10.34 -14.69
N ARG A 33 1.72 -9.76 -14.78
CA ARG A 33 2.48 -9.67 -16.03
C ARG A 33 2.87 -11.04 -16.61
N LEU A 34 3.00 -12.04 -15.77
CA LEU A 34 3.55 -13.35 -16.13
C LEU A 34 2.49 -14.44 -16.02
N LYS A 35 2.49 -15.36 -17.00
CA LYS A 35 1.54 -16.46 -17.12
C LYS A 35 1.72 -17.54 -16.03
N LYS A 36 2.96 -17.96 -15.75
CA LYS A 36 3.31 -18.90 -14.66
C LYS A 36 3.94 -18.13 -13.52
N LYS A 37 3.39 -18.19 -12.32
CA LYS A 37 3.96 -17.53 -11.20
C LYS A 37 3.70 -18.10 -9.87
N ASN A 38 4.75 -17.95 -9.16
CA ASN A 38 4.88 -18.05 -7.76
C ASN A 38 3.94 -17.05 -7.05
N TYR A 39 2.69 -17.44 -6.88
CA TYR A 39 1.70 -16.66 -6.14
C TYR A 39 1.90 -16.83 -4.63
N LYS A 40 3.16 -16.73 -4.16
CA LYS A 40 3.56 -16.98 -2.76
C LYS A 40 2.65 -16.30 -1.75
N ASN A 41 2.26 -15.05 -2.00
CA ASN A 41 1.38 -14.33 -1.09
C ASN A 41 -0.01 -14.99 -0.98
N PHE A 42 -0.55 -15.49 -2.09
CA PHE A 42 -1.87 -16.15 -2.15
C PHE A 42 -1.81 -17.59 -1.63
N GLN A 43 -0.71 -18.28 -1.88
CA GLN A 43 -0.44 -19.62 -1.30
C GLN A 43 -0.33 -19.52 0.21
N PHE A 44 0.45 -18.58 0.72
CA PHE A 44 0.58 -18.31 2.15
C PHE A 44 -0.77 -18.05 2.82
N LEU A 45 -1.65 -17.28 2.16
CA LEU A 45 -2.99 -16.99 2.65
C LEU A 45 -4.00 -18.13 2.38
N LYS A 46 -3.57 -19.24 1.76
CA LYS A 46 -4.40 -20.41 1.41
C LYS A 46 -5.63 -20.07 0.56
N ILE A 47 -5.51 -19.04 -0.31
CA ILE A 47 -6.62 -18.57 -1.17
C ILE A 47 -6.36 -18.76 -2.67
N GLN A 48 -5.21 -19.32 -3.06
CA GLN A 48 -4.83 -19.42 -4.48
C GLN A 48 -5.88 -20.17 -5.31
N LYS A 49 -6.42 -21.28 -4.82
CA LYS A 49 -7.45 -22.09 -5.51
C LYS A 49 -8.80 -21.38 -5.65
N LYS A 50 -9.07 -20.35 -4.84
CA LYS A 50 -10.33 -19.57 -4.82
C LYS A 50 -10.30 -18.35 -5.75
N ILE A 51 -9.20 -18.12 -6.48
CA ILE A 51 -8.98 -16.93 -7.27
C ILE A 51 -8.64 -17.29 -8.71
N LYS A 52 -9.25 -16.60 -9.66
CA LYS A 52 -8.87 -16.66 -11.07
C LYS A 52 -7.71 -15.70 -11.34
N PHE A 53 -6.60 -16.25 -11.84
CA PHE A 53 -5.42 -15.47 -12.23
C PHE A 53 -5.37 -15.30 -13.74
N LEU A 54 -5.15 -14.06 -14.20
CA LEU A 54 -5.04 -13.72 -15.61
C LEU A 54 -3.71 -13.04 -15.90
N LYS A 55 -3.19 -13.25 -17.11
CA LYS A 55 -2.09 -12.44 -17.63
C LYS A 55 -2.63 -11.09 -18.08
N LEU A 56 -1.94 -10.00 -17.76
CA LEU A 56 -2.27 -8.66 -18.21
C LEU A 56 -1.01 -7.84 -18.42
N ASN A 57 -0.82 -7.31 -19.61
CA ASN A 57 0.12 -6.25 -19.87
C ASN A 57 -0.57 -4.89 -19.71
N ILE A 58 -0.28 -4.20 -18.63
CA ILE A 58 -0.88 -2.88 -18.33
C ILE A 58 -0.51 -1.77 -19.32
N LYS A 59 0.49 -1.99 -20.19
CA LYS A 59 0.86 -1.07 -21.27
C LYS A 59 0.00 -1.29 -22.53
N SER A 60 -0.60 -2.44 -22.67
CA SER A 60 -1.48 -2.78 -23.78
C SER A 60 -2.92 -2.36 -23.48
N LYS A 61 -3.42 -1.37 -24.19
CA LYS A 61 -4.83 -0.97 -24.10
C LYS A 61 -5.77 -2.10 -24.56
N LYS A 62 -5.35 -2.88 -25.57
CA LYS A 62 -6.10 -4.05 -26.07
C LYS A 62 -6.31 -5.08 -24.97
N ASP A 63 -5.24 -5.51 -24.27
CA ASP A 63 -5.36 -6.48 -23.18
C ASP A 63 -6.27 -5.99 -22.06
N ILE A 64 -6.18 -4.69 -21.71
CA ILE A 64 -7.04 -4.09 -20.68
C ILE A 64 -8.49 -4.10 -21.12
N GLU A 65 -8.75 -3.70 -22.36
CA GLU A 65 -10.10 -3.61 -22.91
C GLU A 65 -10.77 -4.99 -23.01
N GLU A 66 -10.02 -6.02 -23.45
CA GLU A 66 -10.47 -7.42 -23.49
C GLU A 66 -10.88 -7.93 -22.10
N ILE A 67 -10.04 -7.72 -21.08
CA ILE A 67 -10.35 -8.15 -19.71
C ILE A 67 -11.57 -7.41 -19.17
N ILE A 68 -11.64 -6.10 -19.34
CA ILE A 68 -12.76 -5.29 -18.84
C ILE A 68 -14.07 -5.73 -19.53
N SER A 69 -14.07 -5.90 -20.86
CA SER A 69 -15.25 -6.31 -21.61
C SER A 69 -15.71 -7.73 -21.25
N LYS A 70 -14.76 -8.68 -21.12
CA LYS A 70 -15.06 -10.07 -20.79
C LYS A 70 -15.63 -10.28 -19.39
N TYR A 71 -15.10 -9.54 -18.41
CA TYR A 71 -15.43 -9.79 -17.00
C TYR A 71 -16.33 -8.74 -16.37
N ASN A 72 -16.53 -7.61 -17.02
CA ASN A 72 -17.34 -6.48 -16.56
C ASN A 72 -17.22 -6.22 -15.05
N PRO A 73 -16.00 -5.89 -14.54
CA PRO A 73 -15.75 -5.78 -13.11
C PRO A 73 -16.52 -4.59 -12.52
N SER A 74 -17.17 -4.80 -11.38
CA SER A 74 -17.80 -3.71 -10.62
C SER A 74 -16.80 -2.81 -9.91
N LYS A 75 -15.63 -3.38 -9.56
CA LYS A 75 -14.53 -2.66 -8.89
C LYS A 75 -13.18 -3.09 -9.47
N ILE A 76 -12.30 -2.14 -9.72
CA ILE A 76 -10.92 -2.36 -10.17
C ILE A 76 -9.98 -1.78 -9.12
N TYR A 77 -9.13 -2.62 -8.53
CA TYR A 77 -8.12 -2.22 -7.54
C TYR A 77 -6.73 -2.25 -8.17
N TYR A 78 -6.18 -1.09 -8.45
CA TYR A 78 -4.88 -0.96 -9.11
C TYR A 78 -3.74 -0.84 -8.09
N PHE A 79 -3.09 -1.96 -7.79
CA PHE A 79 -1.94 -2.07 -6.86
C PHE A 79 -0.64 -2.48 -7.55
N ALA A 80 -0.64 -2.59 -8.88
CA ALA A 80 0.59 -2.84 -9.62
C ALA A 80 1.57 -1.67 -9.50
N GLY A 81 2.84 -1.99 -9.34
CA GLY A 81 3.95 -1.03 -9.34
C GLY A 81 4.99 -1.29 -8.26
N GLN A 82 6.16 -0.71 -8.45
CA GLN A 82 7.28 -0.75 -7.50
C GLN A 82 6.93 0.06 -6.25
N SER A 83 7.14 -0.52 -5.06
CA SER A 83 6.82 0.14 -3.78
C SER A 83 8.04 0.67 -3.02
N SER A 84 9.26 0.39 -3.49
CA SER A 84 10.50 0.80 -2.85
C SER A 84 11.06 2.07 -3.47
N LEU A 85 11.30 3.11 -2.66
CA LEU A 85 11.95 4.35 -3.07
C LEU A 85 13.34 4.11 -3.67
N THR A 86 14.10 3.17 -3.10
CA THR A 86 15.46 2.86 -3.55
C THR A 86 15.45 2.06 -4.86
N LYS A 87 14.62 1.01 -4.94
CA LYS A 87 14.54 0.18 -6.16
C LYS A 87 13.96 0.95 -7.35
N SER A 88 13.05 1.89 -7.11
CA SER A 88 12.45 2.70 -8.18
C SER A 88 13.46 3.59 -8.90
N GLN A 89 14.52 4.04 -8.23
CA GLN A 89 15.60 4.81 -8.88
C GLN A 89 16.41 3.97 -9.87
N LYS A 90 16.53 2.68 -9.62
CA LYS A 90 17.20 1.74 -10.55
C LYS A 90 16.27 1.33 -11.70
N LEU A 91 14.98 1.29 -11.46
CA LEU A 91 13.93 0.81 -12.37
C LEU A 91 13.00 1.96 -12.81
N LYS A 92 13.58 3.06 -13.33
CA LYS A 92 12.83 4.30 -13.60
C LYS A 92 11.67 4.09 -14.58
N ASN A 93 11.92 3.49 -15.73
CA ASN A 93 10.92 3.26 -16.77
C ASN A 93 9.82 2.30 -16.28
N GLU A 94 10.21 1.20 -15.63
CA GLU A 94 9.22 0.25 -15.06
C GLU A 94 8.37 0.92 -13.97
N THR A 95 8.97 1.80 -13.16
CA THR A 95 8.25 2.57 -12.13
C THR A 95 7.25 3.52 -12.77
N TYR A 96 7.65 4.25 -13.80
CA TYR A 96 6.77 5.16 -14.53
C TYR A 96 5.63 4.40 -15.21
N ASP A 97 5.96 3.36 -15.96
CA ASP A 97 4.98 2.56 -16.70
C ASP A 97 3.95 1.90 -15.76
N SER A 98 4.44 1.29 -14.68
CA SER A 98 3.54 0.58 -13.76
C SER A 98 2.63 1.50 -12.94
N HIS A 99 3.05 2.73 -12.65
CA HIS A 99 2.23 3.66 -11.87
C HIS A 99 1.44 4.62 -12.75
N PHE A 100 2.04 5.22 -13.78
CA PHE A 100 1.41 6.26 -14.59
C PHE A 100 0.81 5.72 -15.89
N THR A 101 1.62 5.11 -16.77
CA THR A 101 1.17 4.64 -18.09
C THR A 101 0.01 3.64 -17.95
N GLY A 102 0.19 2.61 -17.12
CA GLY A 102 -0.86 1.63 -16.89
C GLY A 102 -2.14 2.24 -16.30
N THR A 103 -2.01 3.15 -15.32
CA THR A 103 -3.19 3.84 -14.76
C THR A 103 -3.89 4.67 -15.83
N LYS A 104 -3.14 5.42 -16.65
CA LYS A 104 -3.70 6.24 -17.73
C LYS A 104 -4.46 5.37 -18.72
N ASN A 105 -3.91 4.22 -19.14
CA ASN A 105 -4.56 3.31 -20.05
C ASN A 105 -5.91 2.80 -19.53
N PHE A 106 -5.99 2.42 -18.25
CA PHE A 106 -7.26 2.06 -17.62
C PHE A 106 -8.26 3.23 -17.66
N LEU A 107 -7.83 4.43 -17.26
CA LEU A 107 -8.70 5.60 -17.24
C LEU A 107 -9.22 5.99 -18.62
N ASP A 108 -8.36 5.91 -19.65
CA ASP A 108 -8.76 6.17 -21.05
C ASP A 108 -9.88 5.21 -21.50
N ILE A 109 -9.74 3.90 -21.16
CA ILE A 109 -10.73 2.88 -21.52
C ILE A 109 -12.04 3.08 -20.74
N LEU A 110 -11.94 3.34 -19.42
CA LEU A 110 -13.13 3.61 -18.61
C LEU A 110 -13.90 4.83 -19.12
N LYS A 111 -13.19 5.88 -19.55
CA LYS A 111 -13.78 7.07 -20.16
C LYS A 111 -14.41 6.76 -21.52
N LYS A 112 -13.66 6.11 -22.43
CA LYS A 112 -14.13 5.75 -23.79
C LYS A 112 -15.41 4.93 -23.74
N LYS A 113 -15.46 3.94 -22.84
CA LYS A 113 -16.60 3.02 -22.68
C LYS A 113 -17.69 3.52 -21.73
N LYS A 114 -17.55 4.72 -21.16
CA LYS A 114 -18.50 5.33 -20.19
C LYS A 114 -18.83 4.37 -19.01
N LEU A 115 -17.86 3.62 -18.50
CA LEU A 115 -18.08 2.59 -17.50
C LEU A 115 -18.29 3.19 -16.11
N THR A 116 -19.24 2.62 -15.36
CA THR A 116 -19.62 3.06 -14.01
C THR A 116 -18.85 2.34 -12.88
N CYS A 117 -17.99 1.38 -13.21
CA CYS A 117 -17.22 0.64 -12.22
C CYS A 117 -16.34 1.56 -11.36
N LYS A 118 -16.11 1.17 -10.10
CA LYS A 118 -15.24 1.91 -9.19
C LYS A 118 -13.78 1.56 -9.43
N PHE A 119 -12.93 2.56 -9.63
CA PHE A 119 -11.49 2.37 -9.83
C PHE A 119 -10.69 2.94 -8.66
N PHE A 120 -9.90 2.08 -8.00
CA PHE A 120 -9.10 2.39 -6.83
C PHE A 120 -7.62 2.37 -7.18
N LYS A 121 -6.93 3.51 -7.02
CA LYS A 121 -5.48 3.61 -7.27
C LYS A 121 -4.71 3.77 -5.97
N ALA A 122 -3.76 2.87 -5.75
CA ALA A 122 -2.78 3.02 -4.67
C ALA A 122 -1.83 4.19 -4.94
N ASN A 123 -1.75 5.10 -4.00
CA ASN A 123 -0.83 6.22 -3.96
C ASN A 123 -0.04 6.21 -2.65
N SER A 124 0.99 7.06 -2.56
CA SER A 124 1.88 7.12 -1.40
C SER A 124 1.78 8.46 -0.68
N GLY A 125 1.80 8.44 0.65
CA GLY A 125 1.91 9.64 1.46
C GLY A 125 3.18 10.47 1.22
N TYR A 126 4.21 9.87 0.64
CA TYR A 126 5.44 10.59 0.26
C TYR A 126 5.24 11.66 -0.82
N ILE A 127 4.09 11.67 -1.52
CA ILE A 127 3.77 12.73 -2.49
C ILE A 127 3.46 14.07 -1.83
N PHE A 128 3.19 14.10 -0.53
CA PHE A 128 2.87 15.31 0.23
C PHE A 128 4.04 15.85 1.03
N SER A 129 4.03 17.16 1.31
CA SER A 129 5.00 17.87 2.11
C SER A 129 4.31 18.61 3.27
N PRO A 130 3.88 17.88 4.32
CA PRO A 130 3.21 18.52 5.46
C PRO A 130 4.19 19.40 6.26
N LYS A 131 3.75 20.56 6.74
CA LYS A 131 4.55 21.44 7.61
C LYS A 131 4.89 20.73 8.95
N ASN A 132 3.89 20.18 9.63
CA ASN A 132 4.03 19.54 10.96
C ASN A 132 4.09 18.01 10.91
N GLY A 133 4.56 17.43 9.80
CA GLY A 133 4.67 15.99 9.65
C GLY A 133 3.33 15.24 9.49
N LYS A 134 2.18 15.91 9.68
CA LYS A 134 0.84 15.32 9.56
C LYS A 134 0.27 15.55 8.17
N ILE A 135 0.14 14.48 7.40
CA ILE A 135 -0.43 14.52 6.04
C ILE A 135 -1.94 14.68 6.13
N ASN A 136 -2.46 15.66 5.43
CA ASN A 136 -3.85 15.76 5.04
C ASN A 136 -3.95 16.01 3.52
N LEU A 137 -5.13 15.95 2.95
CA LEU A 137 -5.32 16.06 1.50
C LEU A 137 -5.12 17.49 0.95
N ASN A 138 -5.01 18.49 1.83
CA ASN A 138 -4.75 19.90 1.48
C ASN A 138 -3.26 20.26 1.59
N CYS A 139 -2.40 19.31 1.99
CA CYS A 139 -0.96 19.54 2.02
C CYS A 139 -0.42 19.80 0.62
N SER A 140 0.57 20.70 0.54
CA SER A 140 1.36 20.89 -0.68
C SER A 140 2.04 19.60 -1.11
N PHE A 141 2.27 19.47 -2.40
CA PHE A 141 3.01 18.33 -2.92
C PHE A 141 4.50 18.43 -2.62
N SER A 142 5.12 17.28 -2.40
CA SER A 142 6.57 17.17 -2.22
C SER A 142 7.33 17.61 -3.48
N ASN A 143 8.43 18.37 -3.29
CA ASN A 143 9.38 18.72 -4.34
C ASN A 143 10.51 17.69 -4.50
N ASN A 144 10.43 16.55 -3.80
CA ASN A 144 11.42 15.49 -3.90
C ASN A 144 11.48 14.92 -5.33
N LYS A 145 12.70 14.90 -5.91
CA LYS A 145 12.95 14.46 -7.30
C LYS A 145 12.99 12.94 -7.49
N ASN A 146 12.76 12.14 -6.45
CA ASN A 146 12.70 10.67 -6.58
C ASN A 146 11.62 10.26 -7.58
N ILE A 147 11.97 9.40 -8.54
CA ILE A 147 11.06 8.97 -9.63
C ILE A 147 9.77 8.36 -9.11
N TYR A 148 9.82 7.59 -8.03
CA TYR A 148 8.62 7.02 -7.39
C TYR A 148 7.66 8.14 -6.93
N ILE A 149 8.19 9.12 -6.20
CA ILE A 149 7.40 10.22 -5.65
C ILE A 149 6.80 11.06 -6.79
N GLN A 150 7.62 11.39 -7.79
CA GLN A 150 7.16 12.18 -8.94
C GLN A 150 6.08 11.47 -9.75
N THR A 151 6.26 10.17 -9.99
CA THR A 151 5.30 9.36 -10.73
C THR A 151 3.99 9.20 -9.96
N GLN A 152 4.05 8.93 -8.66
CA GLN A 152 2.87 8.85 -7.80
C GLN A 152 2.11 10.19 -7.73
N LYS A 153 2.83 11.31 -7.65
CA LYS A 153 2.25 12.67 -7.70
C LYS A 153 1.52 12.93 -9.03
N LYS A 154 2.17 12.58 -10.16
CA LYS A 154 1.54 12.69 -11.49
C LYS A 154 0.26 11.85 -11.56
N THR A 155 0.31 10.62 -11.06
CA THR A 155 -0.83 9.68 -11.04
C THR A 155 -1.97 10.19 -10.15
N PHE A 156 -1.67 10.71 -8.97
CA PHE A 156 -2.67 11.32 -8.08
C PHE A 156 -3.41 12.48 -8.76
N LYS A 157 -2.67 13.39 -9.42
CA LYS A 157 -3.24 14.50 -10.19
C LYS A 157 -4.07 14.01 -11.38
N LEU A 158 -3.62 12.95 -12.06
CA LEU A 158 -4.33 12.35 -13.19
C LEU A 158 -5.70 11.83 -12.76
N ILE A 159 -5.77 11.05 -11.68
CA ILE A 159 -7.04 10.55 -11.10
C ILE A 159 -7.99 11.71 -10.80
N ASN A 160 -7.52 12.77 -10.13
CA ASN A 160 -8.35 13.94 -9.82
C ASN A 160 -8.90 14.61 -11.09
N ARG A 161 -8.08 14.74 -12.14
CA ARG A 161 -8.49 15.31 -13.43
C ARG A 161 -9.55 14.45 -14.12
N TYR A 162 -9.42 13.12 -14.09
CA TYR A 162 -10.36 12.22 -14.75
C TYR A 162 -11.72 12.12 -14.04
N ARG A 163 -11.83 12.50 -12.76
CA ARG A 163 -13.15 12.62 -12.08
C ARG A 163 -14.07 13.61 -12.77
N LYS A 164 -13.55 14.63 -13.45
CA LYS A 164 -14.37 15.57 -14.25
C LYS A 164 -15.22 14.87 -15.32
N PHE A 165 -14.84 13.65 -15.74
CA PHE A 165 -15.59 12.83 -16.68
C PHE A 165 -16.64 11.93 -15.99
N LYS A 166 -17.08 12.26 -14.78
CA LYS A 166 -18.07 11.51 -13.97
C LYS A 166 -17.68 10.04 -13.68
N LEU A 167 -16.38 9.71 -13.74
CA LEU A 167 -15.87 8.39 -13.38
C LEU A 167 -15.75 8.21 -11.87
N ASN A 168 -16.05 7.01 -11.37
CA ASN A 168 -15.97 6.66 -9.95
C ASN A 168 -14.53 6.33 -9.53
N LEU A 169 -13.69 7.33 -9.29
CA LEU A 169 -12.25 7.20 -9.09
C LEU A 169 -11.83 7.50 -7.65
N PHE A 170 -11.01 6.62 -7.09
CA PHE A 170 -10.51 6.67 -5.71
C PHE A 170 -8.99 6.74 -5.69
N ASN A 171 -8.41 7.76 -5.05
CA ASN A 171 -7.01 7.76 -4.65
C ASN A 171 -6.91 7.21 -3.23
N LEU A 172 -6.24 6.08 -3.04
CA LEU A 172 -5.91 5.51 -1.74
C LEU A 172 -4.47 5.86 -1.38
N VAL A 173 -4.29 6.79 -0.46
CA VAL A 173 -2.96 7.27 -0.04
C VAL A 173 -2.49 6.45 1.16
N PHE A 174 -1.51 5.60 0.94
CA PHE A 174 -0.92 4.75 1.98
C PHE A 174 0.31 5.39 2.61
N LEU A 175 0.50 5.10 3.90
CA LEU A 175 1.76 5.31 4.62
C LEU A 175 2.52 3.98 4.73
N GLN A 176 3.02 3.63 5.91
CA GLN A 176 3.74 2.37 6.06
C GLN A 176 2.76 1.23 6.34
N VAL A 177 2.75 0.24 5.47
CA VAL A 177 1.90 -0.95 5.61
C VAL A 177 2.76 -2.14 5.99
N GLU A 178 2.46 -2.78 7.11
CA GLU A 178 3.21 -3.91 7.64
C GLU A 178 2.42 -5.22 7.61
N SER A 179 3.13 -6.31 7.36
CA SER A 179 2.60 -7.66 7.37
C SER A 179 3.72 -8.69 7.52
N ARG A 180 3.39 -9.91 7.93
CA ARG A 180 4.32 -11.04 7.91
C ARG A 180 4.97 -11.28 6.52
N LEU A 181 4.27 -10.94 5.44
CA LEU A 181 4.74 -11.13 4.06
C LEU A 181 5.70 -10.03 3.57
N ARG A 182 6.01 -9.01 4.39
CA ARG A 182 7.04 -8.03 4.03
C ARG A 182 8.40 -8.72 3.85
N PRO A 183 9.23 -8.27 2.92
CA PRO A 183 10.62 -8.73 2.82
C PRO A 183 11.38 -8.50 4.13
N ASN A 184 12.38 -9.36 4.41
CA ASN A 184 13.11 -9.34 5.68
C ASN A 184 13.97 -8.07 5.88
N ASP A 185 14.26 -7.33 4.81
CA ASP A 185 15.01 -6.07 4.81
C ASP A 185 14.15 -4.85 5.19
N PHE A 186 12.82 -5.00 5.30
CA PHE A 186 11.96 -3.93 5.78
C PHE A 186 12.09 -3.72 7.29
N PHE A 187 12.11 -2.44 7.71
CA PHE A 187 12.59 -2.02 9.01
C PHE A 187 11.99 -2.81 10.19
N ILE A 188 10.67 -2.82 10.36
CA ILE A 188 10.03 -3.52 11.51
C ILE A 188 10.34 -5.02 11.48
N LYS A 189 10.19 -5.66 10.32
CA LYS A 189 10.47 -7.10 10.21
C LYS A 189 11.93 -7.41 10.47
N LYS A 190 12.86 -6.59 9.95
CA LYS A 190 14.30 -6.72 10.21
C LYS A 190 14.63 -6.61 11.69
N VAL A 191 14.02 -5.62 12.37
CA VAL A 191 14.21 -5.43 13.82
C VAL A 191 13.68 -6.63 14.62
N CYS A 192 12.47 -7.10 14.30
CA CYS A 192 11.89 -8.27 14.99
C CYS A 192 12.70 -9.55 14.75
N LEU A 193 13.24 -9.76 13.54
CA LEU A 193 14.14 -10.88 13.26
C LEU A 193 15.47 -10.76 14.02
N GLY A 194 16.04 -9.55 14.10
CA GLY A 194 17.25 -9.28 14.89
C GLY A 194 17.05 -9.60 16.36
N ALA A 195 15.95 -9.13 16.94
CA ALA A 195 15.58 -9.38 18.33
C ALA A 195 15.37 -10.89 18.60
N LYS A 196 14.59 -11.56 17.73
CA LYS A 196 14.25 -12.99 17.88
C LYS A 196 15.50 -13.89 17.80
N ASN A 197 16.41 -13.57 16.89
CA ASN A 197 17.61 -14.37 16.62
C ASN A 197 18.83 -13.86 17.39
N ARG A 198 18.70 -12.85 18.27
CA ARG A 198 19.80 -12.21 19.03
C ARG A 198 20.97 -11.77 18.14
N LYS A 199 20.66 -11.23 16.93
CA LYS A 199 21.66 -10.86 15.93
C LYS A 199 21.84 -9.35 15.85
N ILE A 200 23.08 -8.90 15.66
CA ILE A 200 23.39 -7.50 15.36
C ILE A 200 22.82 -7.14 13.99
N ILE A 201 22.11 -6.02 13.94
CA ILE A 201 21.50 -5.51 12.71
C ILE A 201 22.04 -4.13 12.34
N ASN A 202 22.34 -3.93 11.04
CA ASN A 202 22.69 -2.62 10.51
C ASN A 202 21.41 -1.86 10.15
N ILE A 203 21.23 -0.66 10.69
CA ILE A 203 20.04 0.16 10.51
C ILE A 203 20.41 1.61 10.17
N GLY A 204 19.45 2.35 9.64
CA GLY A 204 19.60 3.77 9.34
C GLY A 204 19.17 4.67 10.50
N ASN A 205 18.52 5.80 10.15
CA ASN A 205 18.09 6.80 11.10
C ASN A 205 16.91 6.31 11.96
N ILE A 206 17.12 6.13 13.26
CA ILE A 206 16.13 5.66 14.23
C ILE A 206 15.31 6.80 14.86
N ASN A 207 15.68 8.06 14.59
CA ASN A 207 15.03 9.24 15.17
C ASN A 207 13.86 9.76 14.31
N THR A 208 13.45 9.00 13.30
CA THR A 208 12.31 9.35 12.48
C THR A 208 11.02 8.71 12.99
N PHE A 209 9.92 9.46 12.89
CA PHE A 209 8.58 8.99 13.27
C PHE A 209 7.77 8.64 12.04
N ARG A 210 7.11 7.47 12.06
CA ARG A 210 6.26 6.99 10.96
C ARG A 210 4.95 6.46 11.50
N ASP A 211 3.97 6.42 10.62
CA ASP A 211 2.66 5.80 10.83
C ASP A 211 2.68 4.42 10.18
N TYR A 212 2.79 3.40 10.99
CA TYR A 212 2.74 2.01 10.58
C TYR A 212 1.38 1.41 10.88
N SER A 213 0.79 0.77 9.88
CA SER A 213 -0.52 0.12 9.99
C SER A 213 -0.43 -1.35 9.58
N TRP A 214 -1.17 -2.21 10.28
CA TRP A 214 -1.17 -3.63 9.97
C TRP A 214 -2.07 -3.95 8.78
N ILE A 215 -1.62 -4.84 7.90
CA ILE A 215 -2.23 -5.11 6.61
C ILE A 215 -3.72 -5.51 6.69
N THR A 216 -4.13 -6.30 7.69
CA THR A 216 -5.53 -6.73 7.80
C THR A 216 -6.48 -5.57 8.08
N GLU A 217 -6.03 -4.56 8.82
CA GLU A 217 -6.82 -3.35 9.07
C GLU A 217 -6.80 -2.41 7.85
N ILE A 218 -5.69 -2.35 7.13
CA ILE A 218 -5.59 -1.63 5.87
C ILE A 218 -6.62 -2.16 4.85
N VAL A 219 -6.69 -3.47 4.64
CA VAL A 219 -7.63 -4.02 3.65
C VAL A 219 -9.08 -3.90 4.08
N LYS A 220 -9.40 -4.00 5.38
CA LYS A 220 -10.72 -3.68 5.91
C LYS A 220 -11.08 -2.22 5.68
N SER A 221 -10.14 -1.29 5.91
CA SER A 221 -10.33 0.13 5.62
C SER A 221 -10.60 0.38 4.13
N ILE A 222 -9.89 -0.31 3.22
CA ILE A 222 -10.15 -0.25 1.77
C ILE A 222 -11.56 -0.79 1.45
N PHE A 223 -11.94 -1.92 2.03
CA PHE A 223 -13.25 -2.52 1.84
C PHE A 223 -14.38 -1.54 2.23
N PHE A 224 -14.31 -0.91 3.40
CA PHE A 224 -15.28 0.10 3.83
C PHE A 224 -15.23 1.36 2.95
N THR A 225 -14.02 1.85 2.62
CA THR A 225 -13.86 2.99 1.70
C THR A 225 -14.50 2.71 0.34
N SER A 226 -14.54 1.46 -0.11
CA SER A 226 -15.16 1.09 -1.38
C SER A 226 -16.70 1.29 -1.40
N LYS A 227 -17.33 1.44 -0.26
CA LYS A 227 -18.77 1.72 -0.11
C LYS A 227 -19.09 3.22 -0.22
N LEU A 228 -18.08 4.09 -0.15
CA LEU A 228 -18.21 5.54 -0.17
C LEU A 228 -18.35 6.10 -1.59
N LYS A 229 -18.57 7.42 -1.68
CA LYS A 229 -18.46 8.20 -2.93
C LYS A 229 -16.99 8.33 -3.33
N SER A 230 -16.74 8.50 -4.64
CA SER A 230 -15.38 8.69 -5.20
C SER A 230 -14.66 9.86 -4.51
N GLY A 231 -13.34 9.73 -4.34
CA GLY A 231 -12.59 10.73 -3.59
C GLY A 231 -11.13 10.36 -3.34
N ASN A 232 -10.48 11.16 -2.53
CA ASN A 232 -9.13 10.93 -2.03
C ASN A 232 -9.19 10.50 -0.56
N PHE A 233 -8.50 9.41 -0.20
CA PHE A 233 -8.56 8.82 1.13
C PHE A 233 -7.17 8.49 1.64
N ILE A 234 -6.85 8.92 2.87
CA ILE A 234 -5.61 8.52 3.55
C ILE A 234 -5.92 7.23 4.32
N ILE A 235 -5.24 6.16 3.97
CA ILE A 235 -5.45 4.83 4.53
C ILE A 235 -4.30 4.51 5.50
N SER A 236 -4.49 4.83 6.78
CA SER A 236 -3.51 4.63 7.83
C SER A 236 -4.13 4.73 9.22
N ALA A 237 -3.42 4.26 10.26
CA ALA A 237 -3.89 4.33 11.65
C ALA A 237 -3.90 5.77 12.21
N GLY A 238 -3.11 6.69 11.64
CA GLY A 238 -2.96 8.05 12.16
C GLY A 238 -2.14 8.13 13.44
N LYS A 239 -1.33 7.12 13.75
CA LYS A 239 -0.52 7.01 14.96
C LYS A 239 0.98 6.99 14.64
N LYS A 240 1.78 7.74 15.39
CA LYS A 240 3.23 7.79 15.22
C LYS A 240 3.96 6.80 16.11
N ILE A 241 5.06 6.27 15.61
CA ILE A 241 6.08 5.56 16.41
C ILE A 241 7.45 5.87 15.82
N SER A 242 8.46 6.04 16.67
CA SER A 242 9.85 6.26 16.26
C SER A 242 10.57 4.95 15.98
N GLY A 243 11.68 5.04 15.22
CA GLY A 243 12.56 3.88 15.05
C GLY A 243 13.16 3.39 16.37
N ARG A 244 13.43 4.30 17.30
CA ARG A 244 13.92 3.98 18.65
C ARG A 244 12.90 3.19 19.47
N GLU A 245 11.64 3.63 19.51
CA GLU A 245 10.56 2.91 20.19
C GLU A 245 10.34 1.52 19.59
N ILE A 246 10.43 1.37 18.24
CA ILE A 246 10.30 0.07 17.58
C ILE A 246 11.41 -0.89 18.05
N LEU A 247 12.65 -0.41 18.14
CA LEU A 247 13.78 -1.20 18.62
C LEU A 247 13.57 -1.61 20.08
N ASP A 248 13.24 -0.66 20.93
CA ASP A 248 13.01 -0.90 22.35
C ASP A 248 11.92 -1.96 22.58
N PHE A 249 10.75 -1.80 21.96
CA PHE A 249 9.68 -2.77 22.05
C PHE A 249 10.08 -4.16 21.56
N ALA A 250 10.72 -4.26 20.39
CA ALA A 250 11.05 -5.55 19.80
C ALA A 250 12.08 -6.33 20.61
N PHE A 251 13.13 -5.67 21.09
CA PHE A 251 14.20 -6.32 21.88
C PHE A 251 13.75 -6.63 23.31
N LYS A 252 12.95 -5.78 23.94
CA LYS A 252 12.34 -6.06 25.24
C LYS A 252 11.44 -7.30 25.27
N LEU A 253 10.86 -7.72 24.13
CA LEU A 253 10.14 -8.99 24.06
C LEU A 253 11.00 -10.23 24.39
N ASN A 254 12.33 -10.11 24.31
CA ASN A 254 13.31 -11.12 24.70
C ASN A 254 14.18 -10.71 25.91
N GLY A 255 13.81 -9.68 26.64
CA GLY A 255 14.61 -9.17 27.77
C GLY A 255 15.96 -8.54 27.35
N LEU A 256 16.08 -8.07 26.09
CA LEU A 256 17.34 -7.56 25.55
C LEU A 256 17.36 -6.03 25.46
N ASP A 257 18.53 -5.43 25.73
CA ASP A 257 18.78 -4.02 25.39
C ASP A 257 19.21 -3.92 23.91
N TYR A 258 18.38 -3.26 23.09
CA TYR A 258 18.62 -3.11 21.65
C TYR A 258 19.95 -2.42 21.33
N LYS A 259 20.48 -1.57 22.23
CA LYS A 259 21.73 -0.83 22.00
C LYS A 259 22.91 -1.76 21.73
N LYS A 260 22.91 -2.96 22.34
CA LYS A 260 23.94 -4.00 22.15
C LYS A 260 23.81 -4.73 20.80
N PHE A 261 22.68 -4.58 20.11
CA PHE A 261 22.35 -5.37 18.90
C PHE A 261 22.16 -4.51 17.66
N ILE A 262 22.54 -3.24 17.66
CA ILE A 262 22.41 -2.37 16.49
C ILE A 262 23.73 -1.73 16.11
N LYS A 263 23.92 -1.55 14.79
CA LYS A 263 24.96 -0.69 14.22
C LYS A 263 24.28 0.35 13.31
N ILE A 264 24.43 1.63 13.64
CA ILE A 264 23.91 2.72 12.81
C ILE A 264 24.80 2.86 11.58
N ASN A 265 24.23 2.70 10.39
CA ASN A 265 24.97 2.82 9.13
C ASN A 265 24.41 3.97 8.30
N LYS A 266 25.23 5.01 8.08
CA LYS A 266 24.87 6.22 7.31
C LYS A 266 24.45 5.91 5.86
N LYS A 267 24.90 4.78 5.27
CA LYS A 267 24.48 4.32 3.92
C LYS A 267 22.96 4.07 3.82
N PHE A 268 22.29 3.81 4.94
CA PHE A 268 20.83 3.63 4.98
C PHE A 268 20.06 4.93 5.24
N PHE A 269 20.74 6.05 5.44
CA PHE A 269 20.09 7.35 5.61
C PHE A 269 19.53 7.82 4.26
N ARG A 270 18.35 8.38 4.29
CA ARG A 270 17.70 8.89 3.07
C ARG A 270 17.96 10.38 2.96
N LYS A 271 18.42 10.83 1.79
CA LYS A 271 18.55 12.25 1.49
C LYS A 271 17.18 12.94 1.63
N ASN A 272 17.13 14.03 2.36
CA ASN A 272 15.91 14.81 2.65
C ASN A 272 14.81 13.98 3.37
N GLU A 273 15.21 13.08 4.28
CA GLU A 273 14.26 12.29 5.05
C GLU A 273 13.47 13.19 6.03
N LYS A 274 12.14 13.15 5.92
CA LYS A 274 11.26 13.87 6.85
C LYS A 274 11.34 13.25 8.25
N LYS A 275 11.53 14.09 9.29
CA LYS A 275 11.56 13.62 10.69
C LYS A 275 10.24 12.96 11.08
N ILE A 276 9.11 13.52 10.68
CA ILE A 276 7.77 13.02 11.02
C ILE A 276 6.96 12.85 9.74
N LEU A 277 6.26 11.72 9.59
CA LEU A 277 5.33 11.45 8.51
C LEU A 277 4.19 10.55 9.00
N ILE A 278 3.04 11.14 9.29
CA ILE A 278 1.83 10.51 9.83
C ILE A 278 0.61 10.89 9.01
N GLY A 279 -0.37 10.00 8.92
CA GLY A 279 -1.64 10.28 8.26
C GLY A 279 -2.59 11.09 9.13
N SER A 280 -3.45 11.88 8.50
CA SER A 280 -4.57 12.54 9.17
C SER A 280 -5.58 11.50 9.66
N SER A 281 -6.14 11.71 10.84
CA SER A 281 -7.21 10.89 11.42
C SER A 281 -8.59 11.11 10.79
N ARG A 282 -8.73 12.03 9.82
CA ARG A 282 -10.05 12.36 9.22
C ARG A 282 -10.73 11.14 8.63
N ASN A 283 -10.01 10.34 7.83
CA ASN A 283 -10.58 9.12 7.24
C ASN A 283 -10.87 8.05 8.30
N THR A 284 -9.99 7.89 9.29
CA THR A 284 -10.20 6.95 10.40
C THR A 284 -11.42 7.32 11.24
N LYS A 285 -11.63 8.62 11.50
CA LYS A 285 -12.85 9.11 12.15
C LYS A 285 -14.08 8.79 11.33
N TYR A 286 -14.08 9.09 10.03
CA TYR A 286 -15.19 8.81 9.14
C TYR A 286 -15.55 7.31 9.09
N LEU A 287 -14.54 6.42 9.03
CA LEU A 287 -14.75 4.97 9.04
C LEU A 287 -15.29 4.46 10.39
N LYS A 288 -14.87 5.09 11.50
CA LYS A 288 -15.44 4.81 12.82
C LYS A 288 -16.91 5.18 12.89
N ASP A 289 -17.24 6.40 12.46
CA ASP A 289 -18.59 6.95 12.61
C ASP A 289 -19.62 6.23 11.69
N ASN A 290 -19.18 5.80 10.48
CA ASN A 290 -20.10 5.20 9.50
C ASN A 290 -20.10 3.66 9.49
N PHE A 291 -19.04 3.01 9.98
CA PHE A 291 -18.87 1.55 9.90
C PHE A 291 -18.40 0.92 11.21
N ASN A 292 -18.35 1.67 12.29
CA ASN A 292 -17.79 1.27 13.58
C ASN A 292 -16.37 0.63 13.46
N PHE A 293 -15.60 1.08 12.46
CA PHE A 293 -14.26 0.56 12.19
C PHE A 293 -13.20 1.43 12.85
N LYS A 294 -12.33 0.82 13.66
CA LYS A 294 -11.17 1.45 14.30
C LYS A 294 -9.90 0.65 14.02
N PHE A 295 -8.80 1.37 13.77
CA PHE A 295 -7.47 0.74 13.80
C PHE A 295 -7.10 0.43 15.26
N LYS A 296 -6.71 -0.81 15.54
CA LYS A 296 -6.30 -1.31 16.86
C LYS A 296 -4.83 -1.75 16.89
N ILE A 297 -4.30 -2.14 15.73
CA ILE A 297 -2.96 -2.74 15.60
C ILE A 297 -1.97 -1.68 15.11
N PHE A 298 -1.37 -0.95 16.03
CA PHE A 298 -0.32 0.06 15.79
C PHE A 298 0.65 0.10 16.97
N GLY A 299 1.75 0.85 16.88
CA GLY A 299 2.74 0.98 17.95
C GLY A 299 3.26 -0.39 18.43
N GLY A 300 3.31 -0.58 19.73
CA GLY A 300 3.77 -1.82 20.37
C GLY A 300 2.96 -3.07 19.95
N GLU A 301 1.64 -2.94 19.82
CA GLU A 301 0.79 -4.07 19.38
C GLU A 301 1.14 -4.55 17.95
N LEU A 302 1.51 -3.64 17.05
CA LEU A 302 1.95 -4.01 15.71
C LEU A 302 3.28 -4.77 15.77
N ILE A 303 4.22 -4.31 16.59
CA ILE A 303 5.52 -4.95 16.77
C ILE A 303 5.36 -6.33 17.38
N LYS A 304 4.58 -6.46 18.45
CA LYS A 304 4.23 -7.74 19.09
C LYS A 304 3.60 -8.71 18.10
N LYS A 305 2.68 -8.21 17.25
CA LYS A 305 2.04 -9.03 16.21
C LYS A 305 3.04 -9.46 15.13
N MET A 306 3.92 -8.58 14.68
CA MET A 306 5.00 -8.93 13.74
C MET A 306 5.90 -9.99 14.37
N TYR A 307 6.40 -9.77 15.58
CA TYR A 307 7.29 -10.67 16.29
C TYR A 307 6.70 -12.08 16.46
N LYS A 308 5.43 -12.18 16.89
CA LYS A 308 4.74 -13.48 17.02
C LYS A 308 4.48 -14.18 15.67
N SER A 309 4.44 -13.43 14.57
CA SER A 309 4.17 -13.96 13.24
C SER A 309 5.41 -14.54 12.55
N LEU A 310 6.61 -14.30 13.09
CA LEU A 310 7.90 -14.81 12.59
C LEU A 310 8.27 -16.12 13.24
#